data_85c37b3ee2193782211e7d65115af6d4
#
_entry.id   85c37b3ee2193782211e7d65115af6d4
#
_cell.length_a   1.000
_cell.length_b   1.000
_cell.length_c   1.000
_cell.angle_alpha   90.00
_cell.angle_beta   90.00
_cell.angle_gamma   90.00
#
_symmetry.space_group_name_H-M   'P 1'
#
loop_
_entity.id
_entity.type
_entity.pdbx_description
1 polymer ?
#
loop_
_entity_poly.entity_id
_entity_poly.type
_entity_poly.pdbx_seq_one_letter_code
_entity_poly.pdbx_strand_id
1 'polypeptide(L)'
;MMRSDGRMENELRPVTMQTDFLRFAEGSCLITSGNTKVLCAASVEDGAPAHVAPGSGWVTAEYSMLPRANRQRSRRDIDKLKLSGRSAEIQRLIGRSLRAAIDLNGLGERTITVDCDVLQGDGGTRTASVTGGFVALALACRKLVEREILPQTPIKAFVAGISAGIVDGVPLLDLPYEEDCRAMVDLNCVMNDSFEIVELQGTGEGRSFTVEEQRSLVSLCEKGLKELFILQKDALGGSL
;
A
#
# COMPACT_ATOMS: atom_id res chain seq x y z
N MET A 1 10.28 19.01 -17.90
CA MET A 1 10.78 17.94 -18.81
C MET A 1 9.63 16.98 -19.07
N MET A 2 9.37 16.57 -20.30
CA MET A 2 8.29 15.59 -20.55
C MET A 2 8.78 14.22 -20.09
N ARG A 3 8.02 13.56 -19.22
CA ARG A 3 8.32 12.19 -18.73
C ARG A 3 8.18 11.19 -19.88
N SER A 4 8.84 10.02 -19.77
CA SER A 4 8.86 9.01 -20.83
C SER A 4 7.47 8.50 -21.23
N ASP A 5 6.51 8.57 -20.30
CA ASP A 5 5.11 8.18 -20.49
C ASP A 5 4.17 9.36 -20.83
N GLY A 6 4.71 10.56 -21.00
CA GLY A 6 3.97 11.76 -21.38
C GLY A 6 3.27 12.50 -20.25
N ARG A 7 3.35 12.01 -18.99
CA ARG A 7 2.76 12.66 -17.82
C ARG A 7 3.48 13.95 -17.43
N MET A 8 2.76 14.83 -16.75
CA MET A 8 3.35 15.96 -16.04
C MET A 8 4.06 15.49 -14.76
N GLU A 9 4.88 16.34 -14.18
CA GLU A 9 5.68 16.04 -12.99
C GLU A 9 4.84 15.63 -11.77
N ASN A 10 3.61 16.11 -11.69
CA ASN A 10 2.70 15.96 -10.57
C ASN A 10 1.46 15.12 -10.90
N GLU A 11 1.54 14.25 -11.90
CA GLU A 11 0.44 13.36 -12.33
C GLU A 11 0.68 11.91 -11.92
N LEU A 12 -0.39 11.24 -11.49
CA LEU A 12 -0.41 9.80 -11.26
C LEU A 12 -0.37 9.02 -12.58
N ARG A 13 0.17 7.82 -12.53
CA ARG A 13 -0.15 6.80 -13.55
C ARG A 13 -1.65 6.47 -13.46
N PRO A 14 -2.28 5.99 -14.53
CA PRO A 14 -3.64 5.47 -14.44
C PRO A 14 -3.75 4.41 -13.34
N VAL A 15 -4.69 4.59 -12.41
CA VAL A 15 -4.93 3.67 -11.30
C VAL A 15 -6.33 3.08 -11.42
N THR A 16 -6.43 1.77 -11.24
CA THR A 16 -7.69 1.05 -11.16
C THR A 16 -7.68 0.09 -9.98
N MET A 17 -8.85 -0.13 -9.36
CA MET A 17 -9.06 -1.04 -8.25
C MET A 17 -10.26 -1.92 -8.55
N GLN A 18 -10.02 -3.23 -8.74
CA GLN A 18 -11.06 -4.22 -8.94
C GLN A 18 -11.29 -4.96 -7.63
N THR A 19 -12.42 -4.71 -7.00
CA THR A 19 -12.84 -5.34 -5.74
C THR A 19 -13.42 -6.73 -5.96
N ASP A 20 -13.49 -7.52 -4.88
CA ASP A 20 -14.01 -8.91 -4.88
C ASP A 20 -13.38 -9.81 -5.96
N PHE A 21 -12.10 -9.59 -6.23
CA PHE A 21 -11.37 -10.31 -7.26
C PHE A 21 -11.21 -11.80 -6.94
N LEU A 22 -11.06 -12.15 -5.66
CA LEU A 22 -10.93 -13.53 -5.18
C LEU A 22 -12.22 -13.99 -4.49
N ARG A 23 -12.69 -15.18 -4.88
CA ARG A 23 -13.95 -15.74 -4.39
C ARG A 23 -13.95 -16.07 -2.89
N PHE A 24 -12.82 -16.51 -2.33
CA PHE A 24 -12.78 -17.09 -0.99
C PHE A 24 -12.26 -16.12 0.07
N ALA A 25 -11.58 -15.03 -0.31
CA ALA A 25 -11.09 -14.02 0.61
C ALA A 25 -12.26 -13.23 1.23
N GLU A 26 -12.14 -12.82 2.50
CA GLU A 26 -13.10 -11.93 3.14
C GLU A 26 -13.11 -10.56 2.48
N GLY A 27 -11.97 -10.10 1.97
CA GLY A 27 -11.87 -8.92 1.11
C GLY A 27 -10.76 -9.10 0.11
N SER A 28 -10.93 -8.61 -1.12
CA SER A 28 -9.85 -8.66 -2.10
C SER A 28 -9.91 -7.50 -3.08
N CYS A 29 -8.73 -7.06 -3.52
CA CYS A 29 -8.57 -5.98 -4.47
C CYS A 29 -7.39 -6.28 -5.40
N LEU A 30 -7.64 -6.27 -6.71
CA LEU A 30 -6.57 -6.15 -7.69
C LEU A 30 -6.37 -4.66 -7.99
N ILE A 31 -5.28 -4.10 -7.47
CA ILE A 31 -4.85 -2.74 -7.80
C ILE A 31 -3.89 -2.75 -8.98
N THR A 32 -4.14 -1.85 -9.93
CA THR A 32 -3.23 -1.57 -11.05
C THR A 32 -2.85 -0.09 -11.00
N SER A 33 -1.54 0.23 -11.03
CA SER A 33 -1.00 1.58 -11.14
C SER A 33 -0.01 1.60 -12.30
N GLY A 34 -0.42 2.16 -13.44
CA GLY A 34 0.31 1.99 -14.69
C GLY A 34 0.50 0.51 -15.02
N ASN A 35 1.76 0.07 -15.11
CA ASN A 35 2.09 -1.35 -15.34
C ASN A 35 2.25 -2.15 -14.04
N THR A 36 2.27 -1.53 -12.88
CA THR A 36 2.34 -2.26 -11.59
C THR A 36 0.98 -2.87 -11.27
N LYS A 37 0.97 -4.16 -10.92
CA LYS A 37 -0.24 -4.91 -10.55
C LYS A 37 0.02 -5.66 -9.26
N VAL A 38 -0.82 -5.43 -8.25
CA VAL A 38 -0.76 -6.11 -6.96
C VAL A 38 -2.12 -6.69 -6.63
N LEU A 39 -2.15 -7.98 -6.31
CA LEU A 39 -3.32 -8.63 -5.76
C LEU A 39 -3.23 -8.58 -4.25
N CYS A 40 -4.22 -7.96 -3.61
CA CYS A 40 -4.36 -7.87 -2.18
C CYS A 40 -5.54 -8.71 -1.72
N ALA A 41 -5.34 -9.59 -0.73
CA ALA A 41 -6.37 -10.46 -0.18
C ALA A 41 -6.35 -10.40 1.35
N ALA A 42 -7.51 -10.18 1.96
CA ALA A 42 -7.67 -10.15 3.40
C ALA A 42 -8.34 -11.45 3.87
N SER A 43 -7.71 -12.11 4.83
CA SER A 43 -8.21 -13.31 5.51
C SER A 43 -8.47 -12.99 6.97
N VAL A 44 -9.60 -13.44 7.50
CA VAL A 44 -10.00 -13.22 8.90
C VAL A 44 -9.92 -14.53 9.67
N GLU A 45 -9.22 -14.51 10.80
CA GLU A 45 -9.06 -15.63 11.70
C GLU A 45 -9.49 -15.24 13.13
N ASP A 46 -10.12 -16.15 13.87
CA ASP A 46 -10.42 -15.95 15.28
C ASP A 46 -9.13 -16.01 16.12
N GLY A 47 -9.06 -15.14 17.13
CA GLY A 47 -7.92 -15.03 18.01
C GLY A 47 -6.92 -13.95 17.59
N ALA A 48 -6.16 -13.48 18.57
CA ALA A 48 -5.09 -12.49 18.38
C ALA A 48 -3.74 -13.07 18.84
N PRO A 49 -2.61 -12.61 18.27
CA PRO A 49 -1.29 -13.04 18.71
C PRO A 49 -1.05 -12.76 20.20
N ALA A 50 -0.25 -13.59 20.86
CA ALA A 50 0.01 -13.53 22.31
C ALA A 50 0.57 -12.19 22.83
N HIS A 51 1.12 -11.36 21.94
CA HIS A 51 1.64 -10.04 22.30
C HIS A 51 0.58 -8.93 22.26
N VAL A 52 -0.63 -9.23 21.77
CA VAL A 52 -1.76 -8.29 21.69
C VAL A 52 -2.53 -8.30 23.01
N ALA A 53 -3.02 -7.14 23.44
CA ALA A 53 -3.80 -7.01 24.66
C ALA A 53 -5.11 -7.83 24.56
N PRO A 54 -5.55 -8.50 25.62
CA PRO A 54 -6.84 -9.20 25.65
C PRO A 54 -7.99 -8.29 25.22
N GLY A 55 -8.91 -8.82 24.42
CA GLY A 55 -10.06 -8.08 23.87
C GLY A 55 -9.74 -7.25 22.62
N SER A 56 -8.47 -7.13 22.22
CA SER A 56 -8.05 -6.41 21.04
C SER A 56 -7.71 -7.36 19.88
N GLY A 57 -7.98 -6.94 18.67
CA GLY A 57 -7.60 -7.66 17.46
C GLY A 57 -6.22 -7.23 16.92
N TRP A 58 -5.85 -7.83 15.80
CA TRP A 58 -4.60 -7.55 15.12
C TRP A 58 -4.76 -7.48 13.62
N VAL A 59 -3.97 -6.63 12.97
CA VAL A 59 -3.84 -6.60 11.51
C VAL A 59 -2.38 -6.76 11.16
N THR A 60 -2.10 -7.70 10.29
CA THR A 60 -0.76 -7.94 9.74
C THR A 60 -0.80 -8.02 8.23
N ALA A 61 0.36 -8.04 7.59
CA ALA A 61 0.44 -8.19 6.15
C ALA A 61 1.60 -9.09 5.75
N GLU A 62 1.42 -9.78 4.64
CA GLU A 62 2.48 -10.46 3.92
C GLU A 62 2.71 -9.79 2.57
N TYR A 63 3.94 -9.88 2.06
CA TYR A 63 4.31 -9.30 0.78
C TYR A 63 5.19 -10.25 0.01
N SER A 64 4.80 -10.54 -1.20
CA SER A 64 5.55 -11.41 -2.10
C SER A 64 5.52 -10.90 -3.53
N MET A 65 6.49 -11.33 -4.33
CA MET A 65 6.51 -11.06 -5.76
C MET A 65 6.51 -12.37 -6.54
N LEU A 66 5.68 -12.45 -7.57
CA LEU A 66 5.78 -13.58 -8.52
C LEU A 66 7.18 -13.61 -9.15
N PRO A 67 7.72 -14.82 -9.43
CA PRO A 67 9.04 -14.95 -10.06
C PRO A 67 9.21 -14.13 -11.35
N ARG A 68 8.14 -13.92 -12.09
CA ARG A 68 8.11 -13.14 -13.33
C ARG A 68 7.41 -11.80 -13.21
N ALA A 69 7.24 -11.30 -11.98
CA ALA A 69 6.77 -9.93 -11.76
C ALA A 69 7.70 -8.87 -12.37
N ASN A 70 8.99 -9.19 -12.49
CA ASN A 70 10.02 -8.32 -13.06
C ASN A 70 10.46 -8.79 -14.46
N ARG A 71 11.20 -7.95 -15.19
CA ARG A 71 11.78 -8.27 -16.51
C ARG A 71 12.62 -9.56 -16.48
N GLN A 72 13.37 -9.79 -15.39
CA GLN A 72 14.12 -11.02 -15.16
C GLN A 72 13.44 -11.87 -14.10
N ARG A 73 13.47 -13.21 -14.28
CA ARG A 73 12.91 -14.15 -13.32
C ARG A 73 13.72 -14.12 -12.01
N SER A 74 13.06 -13.84 -10.90
CA SER A 74 13.63 -13.98 -9.55
C SER A 74 13.32 -15.37 -8.98
N ARG A 75 14.13 -15.81 -7.99
CA ARG A 75 13.82 -17.02 -7.21
C ARG A 75 12.75 -16.68 -6.16
N ARG A 76 11.90 -17.65 -5.82
CA ARG A 76 10.98 -17.50 -4.69
C ARG A 76 11.75 -17.42 -3.39
N ASP A 77 11.27 -16.65 -2.42
CA ASP A 77 11.94 -16.51 -1.12
C ASP A 77 11.96 -17.86 -0.36
N ILE A 78 10.95 -18.71 -0.55
CA ILE A 78 10.94 -20.05 0.04
C ILE A 78 12.11 -20.93 -0.41
N ASP A 79 12.62 -20.74 -1.63
CA ASP A 79 13.80 -21.48 -2.11
C ASP A 79 15.07 -21.10 -1.35
N LYS A 80 15.05 -19.97 -0.64
CA LYS A 80 16.18 -19.48 0.17
C LYS A 80 16.03 -19.84 1.65
N LEU A 81 14.93 -20.50 2.04
CA LEU A 81 14.56 -20.82 3.44
C LEU A 81 14.57 -19.58 4.37
N LYS A 82 14.51 -18.39 3.81
CA LYS A 82 14.52 -17.12 4.53
C LYS A 82 13.84 -16.04 3.70
N LEU A 83 12.94 -15.30 4.36
CA LEU A 83 12.35 -14.09 3.77
C LEU A 83 13.47 -13.08 3.47
N SER A 84 13.39 -12.41 2.32
CA SER A 84 14.35 -11.36 1.99
C SER A 84 14.18 -10.16 2.96
N GLY A 85 15.27 -9.48 3.28
CA GLY A 85 15.22 -8.28 4.13
C GLY A 85 14.26 -7.22 3.59
N ARG A 86 14.18 -7.09 2.25
CA ARG A 86 13.24 -6.20 1.56
C ARG A 86 11.79 -6.64 1.77
N SER A 87 11.46 -7.92 1.57
CA SER A 87 10.10 -8.41 1.79
C SER A 87 9.66 -8.22 3.24
N ALA A 88 10.54 -8.54 4.20
CA ALA A 88 10.26 -8.35 5.63
C ALA A 88 10.07 -6.87 6.03
N GLU A 89 10.80 -5.95 5.41
CA GLU A 89 10.64 -4.51 5.62
C GLU A 89 9.28 -4.05 5.08
N ILE A 90 8.95 -4.44 3.84
CA ILE A 90 7.69 -4.04 3.18
C ILE A 90 6.47 -4.61 3.92
N GLN A 91 6.50 -5.86 4.36
CA GLN A 91 5.45 -6.45 5.20
C GLN A 91 5.17 -5.61 6.44
N ARG A 92 6.23 -5.19 7.15
CA ARG A 92 6.08 -4.35 8.34
C ARG A 92 5.53 -2.97 8.03
N LEU A 93 5.94 -2.38 6.90
CA LEU A 93 5.41 -1.11 6.43
C LEU A 93 3.91 -1.22 6.16
N ILE A 94 3.47 -2.21 5.37
CA ILE A 94 2.06 -2.43 5.04
C ILE A 94 1.26 -2.65 6.33
N GLY A 95 1.70 -3.59 7.19
CA GLY A 95 1.01 -3.89 8.45
C GLY A 95 0.84 -2.68 9.36
N ARG A 96 1.88 -1.82 9.51
CA ARG A 96 1.78 -0.56 10.29
C ARG A 96 0.78 0.40 9.65
N SER A 97 0.85 0.55 8.34
CA SER A 97 -0.06 1.43 7.60
C SER A 97 -1.52 1.03 7.78
N LEU A 98 -1.82 -0.26 7.63
CA LEU A 98 -3.17 -0.79 7.80
C LEU A 98 -3.67 -0.66 9.26
N ARG A 99 -2.80 -0.88 10.25
CA ARG A 99 -3.18 -0.67 11.67
C ARG A 99 -3.50 0.78 12.00
N ALA A 100 -2.93 1.75 11.31
CA ALA A 100 -3.30 3.16 11.49
C ALA A 100 -4.73 3.46 11.02
N ALA A 101 -5.28 2.65 10.11
CA ALA A 101 -6.61 2.82 9.54
C ALA A 101 -7.75 2.22 10.39
N ILE A 102 -7.45 1.38 11.38
CA ILE A 102 -8.45 0.55 12.07
C ILE A 102 -8.40 0.73 13.59
N ASP A 103 -9.57 0.62 14.23
CA ASP A 103 -9.67 0.43 15.68
C ASP A 103 -9.53 -1.07 16.00
N LEU A 104 -8.38 -1.44 16.57
CA LEU A 104 -8.09 -2.82 16.91
C LEU A 104 -9.00 -3.35 18.05
N ASN A 105 -9.48 -2.48 18.94
CA ASN A 105 -10.44 -2.89 19.98
C ASN A 105 -11.81 -3.15 19.36
N GLY A 106 -12.24 -2.31 18.40
CA GLY A 106 -13.46 -2.51 17.64
C GLY A 106 -13.46 -3.76 16.77
N LEU A 107 -12.28 -4.27 16.38
CA LEU A 107 -12.13 -5.56 15.70
C LEU A 107 -12.39 -6.76 16.62
N GLY A 108 -12.14 -6.61 17.93
CA GLY A 108 -12.21 -7.70 18.91
C GLY A 108 -11.10 -8.74 18.68
N GLU A 109 -11.13 -9.85 19.40
CA GLU A 109 -10.10 -10.90 19.37
C GLU A 109 -10.07 -11.66 18.02
N ARG A 110 -9.67 -10.97 16.96
CA ARG A 110 -9.49 -11.49 15.58
C ARG A 110 -8.19 -10.99 14.99
N THR A 111 -7.64 -11.77 14.11
CA THR A 111 -6.51 -11.38 13.26
C THR A 111 -6.97 -11.25 11.83
N ILE A 112 -6.64 -10.13 11.18
CA ILE A 112 -6.76 -9.98 9.73
C ILE A 112 -5.37 -9.96 9.13
N THR A 113 -5.09 -10.95 8.29
CA THR A 113 -3.87 -11.00 7.47
C THR A 113 -4.18 -10.50 6.08
N VAL A 114 -3.40 -9.53 5.60
CA VAL A 114 -3.52 -9.00 4.23
C VAL A 114 -2.32 -9.46 3.42
N ASP A 115 -2.56 -10.41 2.52
CA ASP A 115 -1.58 -10.89 1.56
C ASP A 115 -1.48 -9.93 0.37
N CYS A 116 -0.28 -9.48 0.03
CA CYS A 116 -0.01 -8.59 -1.08
C CYS A 116 0.94 -9.26 -2.07
N ASP A 117 0.39 -9.85 -3.12
CA ASP A 117 1.14 -10.53 -4.17
C ASP A 117 1.34 -9.62 -5.38
N VAL A 118 2.59 -9.26 -5.64
CA VAL A 118 2.95 -8.48 -6.83
C VAL A 118 2.95 -9.38 -8.05
N LEU A 119 1.98 -9.19 -8.92
CA LEU A 119 1.85 -9.92 -10.19
C LEU A 119 2.77 -9.33 -11.26
N GLN A 120 2.92 -8.00 -11.27
CA GLN A 120 3.81 -7.25 -12.15
C GLN A 120 4.33 -6.01 -11.43
N GLY A 121 5.65 -5.80 -11.46
CA GLY A 121 6.33 -4.66 -10.84
C GLY A 121 6.86 -3.69 -11.87
N ASP A 122 6.49 -2.41 -11.73
CA ASP A 122 6.99 -1.29 -12.52
C ASP A 122 7.06 -0.01 -11.65
N GLY A 123 7.82 -0.09 -10.56
CA GLY A 123 7.88 0.96 -9.53
C GLY A 123 6.64 1.01 -8.63
N GLY A 124 6.77 1.52 -7.41
CA GLY A 124 5.67 1.75 -6.48
C GLY A 124 4.94 0.49 -5.97
N THR A 125 5.57 -0.70 -5.99
CA THR A 125 4.88 -1.94 -5.56
C THR A 125 4.48 -1.91 -4.09
N ARG A 126 5.32 -1.35 -3.19
CA ARG A 126 5.04 -1.26 -1.75
C ARG A 126 3.88 -0.29 -1.46
N THR A 127 3.82 0.83 -2.16
CA THR A 127 2.77 1.84 -2.00
C THR A 127 1.44 1.37 -2.58
N ALA A 128 1.45 0.71 -3.74
CA ALA A 128 0.29 0.03 -4.29
C ALA A 128 -0.24 -1.07 -3.35
N SER A 129 0.65 -1.82 -2.67
CA SER A 129 0.26 -2.82 -1.68
C SER A 129 -0.45 -2.20 -0.47
N VAL A 130 0.00 -1.03 0.02
CA VAL A 130 -0.71 -0.30 1.08
C VAL A 130 -2.10 0.13 0.60
N THR A 131 -2.16 0.74 -0.59
CA THR A 131 -3.40 1.33 -1.14
C THR A 131 -4.45 0.25 -1.46
N GLY A 132 -4.06 -0.83 -2.14
CA GLY A 132 -4.96 -1.95 -2.44
C GLY A 132 -5.24 -2.83 -1.22
N GLY A 133 -4.24 -2.99 -0.35
CA GLY A 133 -4.38 -3.72 0.92
C GLY A 133 -5.40 -3.07 1.86
N PHE A 134 -5.46 -1.73 1.90
CA PHE A 134 -6.52 -1.04 2.63
C PHE A 134 -7.92 -1.34 2.06
N VAL A 135 -8.08 -1.36 0.74
CA VAL A 135 -9.38 -1.71 0.13
C VAL A 135 -9.78 -3.14 0.48
N ALA A 136 -8.85 -4.10 0.43
CA ALA A 136 -9.10 -5.48 0.83
C ALA A 136 -9.50 -5.58 2.32
N LEU A 137 -8.78 -4.88 3.21
CA LEU A 137 -9.10 -4.79 4.64
C LEU A 137 -10.51 -4.21 4.89
N ALA A 138 -10.85 -3.11 4.23
CA ALA A 138 -12.15 -2.45 4.37
C ALA A 138 -13.31 -3.37 3.93
N LEU A 139 -13.14 -4.10 2.81
CA LEU A 139 -14.11 -5.09 2.36
C LEU A 139 -14.28 -6.25 3.35
N ALA A 140 -13.17 -6.75 3.93
CA ALA A 140 -13.24 -7.78 4.96
C ALA A 140 -14.00 -7.30 6.20
N CYS A 141 -13.71 -6.09 6.68
CA CYS A 141 -14.44 -5.48 7.80
C CYS A 141 -15.93 -5.30 7.48
N ARG A 142 -16.28 -4.88 6.25
CA ARG A 142 -17.67 -4.78 5.80
C ARG A 142 -18.38 -6.14 5.86
N LYS A 143 -17.76 -7.21 5.36
CA LYS A 143 -18.33 -8.57 5.44
C LYS A 143 -18.52 -9.06 6.88
N LEU A 144 -17.66 -8.67 7.82
CA LEU A 144 -17.87 -8.97 9.24
C LEU A 144 -19.10 -8.27 9.81
N VAL A 145 -19.37 -7.04 9.40
CA VAL A 145 -20.60 -6.30 9.78
C VAL A 145 -21.85 -6.91 9.11
N GLU A 146 -21.79 -7.21 7.81
CA GLU A 146 -22.89 -7.85 7.07
C GLU A 146 -23.29 -9.22 7.64
N ARG A 147 -22.30 -9.95 8.21
CA ARG A 147 -22.53 -11.23 8.89
C ARG A 147 -22.92 -11.07 10.37
N GLU A 148 -23.14 -9.86 10.85
CA GLU A 148 -23.48 -9.54 12.24
C GLU A 148 -22.40 -9.99 13.25
N ILE A 149 -21.15 -10.21 12.79
CA ILE A 149 -20.00 -10.57 13.64
C ILE A 149 -19.48 -9.32 14.36
N LEU A 150 -19.51 -8.17 13.69
CA LEU A 150 -19.19 -6.86 14.27
C LEU A 150 -20.43 -5.96 14.24
N PRO A 151 -20.66 -5.16 15.29
CA PRO A 151 -21.82 -4.25 15.34
C PRO A 151 -21.69 -3.06 14.37
N GLN A 152 -20.47 -2.69 14.03
CA GLN A 152 -20.14 -1.59 13.13
C GLN A 152 -18.74 -1.79 12.55
N THR A 153 -18.42 -1.04 11.47
CA THR A 153 -17.07 -1.08 10.90
C THR A 153 -16.04 -0.56 11.90
N PRO A 154 -14.92 -1.28 12.10
CA PRO A 154 -13.81 -0.80 12.91
C PRO A 154 -12.87 0.15 12.15
N ILE A 155 -13.11 0.42 10.86
CA ILE A 155 -12.26 1.33 10.07
C ILE A 155 -12.48 2.77 10.55
N LYS A 156 -11.38 3.49 10.85
CA LYS A 156 -11.37 4.86 11.35
C LYS A 156 -11.05 5.90 10.29
N ALA A 157 -10.22 5.53 9.32
CA ALA A 157 -9.70 6.42 8.30
C ALA A 157 -9.31 5.64 7.04
N PHE A 158 -9.33 6.29 5.89
CA PHE A 158 -8.68 5.76 4.70
C PHE A 158 -7.16 5.89 4.83
N VAL A 159 -6.41 4.96 4.26
CA VAL A 159 -4.94 5.02 4.20
C VAL A 159 -4.49 4.63 2.80
N ALA A 160 -3.59 5.42 2.25
CA ALA A 160 -3.00 5.14 0.94
C ALA A 160 -1.50 5.47 0.95
N GLY A 161 -0.76 4.85 0.05
CA GLY A 161 0.66 5.07 -0.15
C GLY A 161 0.99 5.48 -1.57
N ILE A 162 2.00 6.34 -1.72
CA ILE A 162 2.52 6.81 -3.00
C ILE A 162 4.03 7.00 -2.93
N SER A 163 4.70 6.96 -4.10
CA SER A 163 6.11 7.34 -4.22
C SER A 163 6.27 8.71 -4.86
N ALA A 164 7.34 9.40 -4.53
CA ALA A 164 7.85 10.57 -5.23
C ALA A 164 9.38 10.53 -5.20
N GLY A 165 10.03 11.22 -6.12
CA GLY A 165 11.50 11.25 -6.12
C GLY A 165 12.04 12.41 -6.91
N ILE A 166 13.38 12.60 -6.86
CA ILE A 166 14.07 13.59 -7.66
C ILE A 166 14.84 12.87 -8.77
N VAL A 167 14.42 13.07 -10.00
CA VAL A 167 15.01 12.49 -11.20
C VAL A 167 15.54 13.63 -12.07
N ASP A 168 16.83 13.58 -12.41
CA ASP A 168 17.50 14.62 -13.20
C ASP A 168 17.28 16.06 -12.65
N GLY A 169 17.21 16.18 -11.31
CA GLY A 169 17.00 17.45 -10.60
C GLY A 169 15.54 17.91 -10.50
N VAL A 170 14.58 17.13 -11.03
CA VAL A 170 13.16 17.48 -11.05
C VAL A 170 12.40 16.60 -10.06
N PRO A 171 11.60 17.17 -9.12
CA PRO A 171 10.69 16.42 -8.28
C PRO A 171 9.54 15.80 -9.09
N LEU A 172 9.37 14.50 -9.04
CA LEU A 172 8.35 13.75 -9.78
C LEU A 172 7.47 12.93 -8.83
N LEU A 173 6.17 12.88 -9.13
CA LEU A 173 5.19 12.05 -8.44
C LEU A 173 5.08 10.69 -9.13
N ASP A 174 4.89 9.62 -8.33
CA ASP A 174 4.55 8.27 -8.80
C ASP A 174 5.51 7.74 -9.87
N LEU A 175 6.70 7.32 -9.42
CA LEU A 175 7.80 6.90 -10.29
C LEU A 175 7.54 5.50 -10.87
N PRO A 176 7.52 5.31 -12.21
CA PRO A 176 7.72 4.01 -12.82
C PRO A 176 9.15 3.54 -12.61
N TYR A 177 9.40 2.24 -12.83
CA TYR A 177 10.72 1.62 -12.58
C TYR A 177 11.88 2.33 -13.30
N GLU A 178 11.66 2.82 -14.51
CA GLU A 178 12.70 3.51 -15.30
C GLU A 178 13.13 4.85 -14.68
N GLU A 179 12.23 5.56 -14.02
CA GLU A 179 12.54 6.79 -13.29
C GLU A 179 13.10 6.47 -11.90
N ASP A 180 12.51 5.51 -11.20
CA ASP A 180 12.93 5.02 -9.88
C ASP A 180 14.42 4.61 -9.88
N CYS A 181 14.86 3.84 -10.88
CA CYS A 181 16.26 3.43 -11.04
C CYS A 181 17.25 4.58 -11.25
N ARG A 182 16.79 5.75 -11.66
CA ARG A 182 17.63 6.95 -11.90
C ARG A 182 17.43 8.02 -10.84
N ALA A 183 16.50 7.79 -9.92
CA ALA A 183 16.19 8.76 -8.90
C ALA A 183 17.40 9.02 -7.99
N MET A 184 17.77 10.28 -7.84
CA MET A 184 18.79 10.71 -6.88
C MET A 184 18.25 10.74 -5.45
N VAL A 185 16.94 10.87 -5.32
CA VAL A 185 16.18 10.81 -4.07
C VAL A 185 14.93 10.00 -4.33
N ASP A 186 14.68 8.96 -3.54
CA ASP A 186 13.44 8.18 -3.49
C ASP A 186 12.71 8.45 -2.18
N LEU A 187 11.42 8.71 -2.27
CA LEU A 187 10.55 8.95 -1.11
C LEU A 187 9.26 8.15 -1.27
N ASN A 188 8.94 7.37 -0.23
CA ASN A 188 7.68 6.66 -0.12
C ASN A 188 6.89 7.27 1.05
N CYS A 189 5.67 7.68 0.78
CA CYS A 189 4.80 8.36 1.74
C CYS A 189 3.48 7.61 1.89
N VAL A 190 3.07 7.41 3.13
CA VAL A 190 1.75 6.88 3.49
C VAL A 190 1.06 7.91 4.37
N MET A 191 -0.16 8.30 4.00
CA MET A 191 -1.01 9.19 4.80
C MET A 191 -2.40 8.61 4.98
N ASN A 192 -3.10 9.12 6.01
CA ASN A 192 -4.54 8.96 6.14
C ASN A 192 -5.29 10.05 5.35
N ASP A 193 -6.62 9.95 5.26
CA ASP A 193 -7.44 10.89 4.51
C ASP A 193 -7.67 12.25 5.21
N SER A 194 -7.11 12.43 6.41
CA SER A 194 -6.89 13.74 7.06
C SER A 194 -5.52 14.34 6.72
N PHE A 195 -4.75 13.69 5.83
CA PHE A 195 -3.38 14.06 5.44
C PHE A 195 -2.36 14.02 6.58
N GLU A 196 -2.60 13.22 7.62
CA GLU A 196 -1.61 12.92 8.63
C GLU A 196 -0.67 11.83 8.14
N ILE A 197 0.63 12.02 8.36
CA ILE A 197 1.67 11.08 7.91
C ILE A 197 1.63 9.84 8.81
N VAL A 198 1.43 8.67 8.21
CA VAL A 198 1.50 7.36 8.85
C VAL A 198 2.90 6.77 8.74
N GLU A 199 3.52 6.89 7.57
CA GLU A 199 4.87 6.42 7.30
C GLU A 199 5.53 7.35 6.28
N LEU A 200 6.80 7.68 6.50
CA LEU A 200 7.60 8.47 5.58
C LEU A 200 8.99 7.86 5.50
N GLN A 201 9.36 7.35 4.34
CA GLN A 201 10.68 6.81 4.06
C GLN A 201 11.30 7.60 2.92
N GLY A 202 12.47 8.19 3.16
CA GLY A 202 13.21 8.93 2.15
C GLY A 202 14.67 8.55 2.14
N THR A 203 15.23 8.30 0.97
CA THR A 203 16.62 7.90 0.77
C THR A 203 17.27 8.74 -0.33
N GLY A 204 18.46 9.24 -0.05
CA GLY A 204 19.31 9.84 -1.08
C GLY A 204 20.21 8.75 -1.69
N GLU A 205 19.92 8.33 -2.91
CA GLU A 205 20.62 7.23 -3.57
C GLU A 205 21.99 7.65 -4.14
N GLY A 206 22.13 8.87 -4.62
CA GLY A 206 23.38 9.39 -5.18
C GLY A 206 23.94 10.59 -4.44
N ARG A 207 23.14 11.23 -3.60
CA ARG A 207 23.48 12.40 -2.79
C ARG A 207 22.54 12.54 -1.62
N SER A 208 22.93 13.30 -0.60
CA SER A 208 21.97 13.79 0.40
C SER A 208 20.96 14.76 -0.23
N PHE A 209 19.81 14.90 0.39
CA PHE A 209 18.78 15.86 -0.02
C PHE A 209 18.42 16.80 1.13
N THR A 210 17.94 17.97 0.79
CA THR A 210 17.63 19.03 1.76
C THR A 210 16.25 18.83 2.35
N VAL A 211 15.98 19.49 3.49
CA VAL A 211 14.65 19.56 4.10
C VAL A 211 13.64 20.20 3.14
N GLU A 212 14.07 21.16 2.32
CA GLU A 212 13.21 21.81 1.35
C GLU A 212 12.80 20.86 0.20
N GLU A 213 13.75 20.06 -0.29
CA GLU A 213 13.44 19.00 -1.26
C GLU A 213 12.48 17.97 -0.67
N GLN A 214 12.66 17.57 0.60
CA GLN A 214 11.70 16.70 1.28
C GLN A 214 10.30 17.32 1.34
N ARG A 215 10.16 18.57 1.70
CA ARG A 215 8.87 19.28 1.76
C ARG A 215 8.20 19.30 0.39
N SER A 216 8.96 19.56 -0.67
CA SER A 216 8.47 19.54 -2.05
C SER A 216 7.93 18.15 -2.43
N LEU A 217 8.67 17.08 -2.12
CA LEU A 217 8.26 15.70 -2.39
C LEU A 217 7.01 15.32 -1.58
N VAL A 218 6.93 15.70 -0.29
CA VAL A 218 5.75 15.45 0.56
C VAL A 218 4.53 16.16 0.00
N SER A 219 4.67 17.40 -0.48
CA SER A 219 3.56 18.14 -1.10
C SER A 219 3.05 17.47 -2.40
N LEU A 220 3.97 16.89 -3.21
CA LEU A 220 3.58 16.07 -4.36
C LEU A 220 2.82 14.82 -3.92
N CYS A 221 3.30 14.13 -2.88
CA CYS A 221 2.63 12.96 -2.33
C CYS A 221 1.22 13.28 -1.83
N GLU A 222 1.02 14.40 -1.12
CA GLU A 222 -0.28 14.85 -0.65
C GLU A 222 -1.27 15.02 -1.82
N LYS A 223 -0.81 15.65 -2.92
CA LYS A 223 -1.64 15.79 -4.14
C LYS A 223 -2.04 14.43 -4.70
N GLY A 224 -1.10 13.51 -4.88
CA GLY A 224 -1.39 12.18 -5.43
C GLY A 224 -2.28 11.33 -4.50
N LEU A 225 -2.06 11.41 -3.19
CA LEU A 225 -2.87 10.70 -2.20
C LEU A 225 -4.33 11.17 -2.20
N LYS A 226 -4.57 12.46 -2.41
CA LYS A 226 -5.93 12.99 -2.55
C LYS A 226 -6.70 12.31 -3.68
N GLU A 227 -6.05 12.07 -4.82
CA GLU A 227 -6.65 11.35 -5.95
C GLU A 227 -6.86 9.87 -5.62
N LEU A 228 -5.89 9.23 -4.94
CA LEU A 228 -6.01 7.82 -4.53
C LEU A 228 -7.15 7.60 -3.51
N PHE A 229 -7.39 8.53 -2.57
CA PHE A 229 -8.52 8.43 -1.65
C PHE A 229 -9.87 8.50 -2.37
N ILE A 230 -9.99 9.32 -3.43
CA ILE A 230 -11.20 9.34 -4.26
C ILE A 230 -11.41 7.96 -4.89
N LEU A 231 -10.37 7.40 -5.52
CA LEU A 231 -10.45 6.08 -6.16
C LEU A 231 -10.76 4.95 -5.16
N GLN A 232 -10.22 5.00 -3.94
CA GLN A 232 -10.57 4.04 -2.88
C GLN A 232 -12.03 4.17 -2.47
N LYS A 233 -12.53 5.40 -2.29
CA LYS A 233 -13.95 5.66 -1.97
C LYS A 233 -14.86 5.14 -3.07
N ASP A 234 -14.55 5.42 -4.32
CA ASP A 234 -15.31 4.93 -5.47
C ASP A 234 -15.32 3.39 -5.53
N ALA A 235 -14.16 2.74 -5.35
CA ALA A 235 -14.04 1.29 -5.34
C ALA A 235 -14.83 0.63 -4.20
N LEU A 236 -14.98 1.32 -3.07
CA LEU A 236 -15.75 0.86 -1.90
C LEU A 236 -17.23 1.26 -1.96
N GLY A 237 -17.70 1.92 -3.03
CA GLY A 237 -19.11 2.35 -3.18
C GLY A 237 -19.49 3.58 -2.36
N GLY A 238 -18.52 4.44 -2.03
CA GLY A 238 -18.73 5.79 -1.49
C GLY A 238 -18.70 5.93 0.04
N SER A 239 -18.88 4.86 0.81
CA SER A 239 -18.84 4.88 2.28
C SER A 239 -18.17 3.64 2.87
N LEU A 240 -17.59 3.80 4.05
CA LEU A 240 -17.07 2.70 4.89
C LEU A 240 -18.19 2.11 5.74
#